data_b452b24e302b8b0ff6132a8ceab0ff17
#
_entry.id   b452b24e302b8b0ff6132a8ceab0ff17
#
_cell.length_a   1.000
_cell.length_b   1.000
_cell.length_c   1.000
_cell.angle_alpha   90.00
_cell.angle_beta   90.00
_cell.angle_gamma   90.00
#
_symmetry.space_group_name_H-M   'P 1'
#
loop_
_entity.id
_entity.type
_entity.pdbx_description
1 polymer ?
#
loop_
_entity_poly.entity_id
_entity_poly.type
_entity_poly.pdbx_seq_one_letter_code
_entity_poly.pdbx_strand_id
1 'polypeptide(L)'
;MNSTTIETESAGKMHDTEEKPPRAFLVGIRDSKTKKAEAESLSKELLSLSGTLGLDAVAQETVNIREKHPQYGMGTGKAAEIAGKAAEVQADCIVFDREITPSQQRNWEKLCDIPVIDRQELILQIFAGRAKTREAALQINLAELYYSLPRLHHKYIDLNRQRGGRYGTKGSGETKLETDRRLVEQRIH
;
A
#
# COMPACT_ATOMS: atom_id res chain seq x y z
N MET A 1 62.70 23.32 14.87
CA MET A 1 61.90 22.42 15.69
C MET A 1 60.48 22.87 15.55
N ASN A 2 59.76 22.29 14.58
CA ASN A 2 58.41 22.67 14.21
C ASN A 2 57.43 21.63 14.79
N SER A 3 56.60 22.07 15.70
CA SER A 3 55.49 21.28 16.22
C SER A 3 54.25 21.58 15.37
N THR A 4 53.82 20.61 14.60
CA THR A 4 52.59 20.71 13.79
C THR A 4 51.42 20.24 14.68
N THR A 5 50.55 21.16 15.00
CA THR A 5 49.27 20.91 15.66
C THR A 5 48.30 20.40 14.63
N ILE A 6 47.78 19.20 14.82
CA ILE A 6 46.70 18.63 13.96
C ILE A 6 45.38 19.00 14.62
N GLU A 7 44.67 19.90 13.99
CA GLU A 7 43.29 20.24 14.32
C GLU A 7 42.35 19.13 13.79
N THR A 8 41.67 18.44 14.68
CA THR A 8 40.59 17.51 14.38
C THR A 8 39.27 18.26 14.44
N GLU A 9 38.87 18.86 13.32
CA GLU A 9 37.50 19.27 13.12
C GLU A 9 36.81 18.26 12.21
N SER A 10 35.85 17.49 12.73
CA SER A 10 34.68 17.01 12.01
C SER A 10 33.67 16.43 12.98
N ALA A 11 33.01 17.29 13.73
CA ALA A 11 31.74 16.92 14.32
C ALA A 11 30.68 16.94 13.21
N GLY A 12 30.44 15.79 12.63
CA GLY A 12 29.34 15.59 11.67
C GLY A 12 28.02 15.95 12.37
N LYS A 13 27.40 17.03 11.93
CA LYS A 13 26.00 17.34 12.25
C LYS A 13 25.15 16.16 11.75
N MET A 14 24.71 15.32 12.66
CA MET A 14 23.57 14.43 12.42
C MET A 14 22.36 15.35 12.20
N HIS A 15 21.96 15.49 10.93
CA HIS A 15 20.66 16.01 10.60
C HIS A 15 19.64 14.95 11.02
N ASP A 16 19.05 15.14 12.20
CA ASP A 16 17.78 14.53 12.57
C ASP A 16 16.73 15.12 11.63
N THR A 17 16.57 14.47 10.49
CA THR A 17 15.43 14.74 9.61
C THR A 17 14.26 14.06 10.28
N GLU A 18 13.48 14.78 11.08
CA GLU A 18 12.16 14.32 11.49
C GLU A 18 11.36 14.03 10.22
N GLU A 19 11.37 12.77 9.79
CA GLU A 19 10.54 12.32 8.68
C GLU A 19 9.08 12.54 9.08
N LYS A 20 8.44 13.47 8.40
CA LYS A 20 7.02 13.73 8.62
C LYS A 20 6.24 12.44 8.34
N PRO A 21 5.22 12.13 9.14
CA PRO A 21 4.41 10.95 8.91
C PRO A 21 3.78 10.98 7.51
N PRO A 22 3.72 9.85 6.80
CA PRO A 22 3.08 9.77 5.49
C PRO A 22 1.62 10.21 5.57
N ARG A 23 1.20 11.05 4.61
CA ARG A 23 -0.13 11.63 4.52
C ARG A 23 -1.10 10.65 3.87
N ALA A 24 -2.14 10.24 4.59
CA ALA A 24 -3.10 9.25 4.11
C ALA A 24 -4.46 9.88 3.78
N PHE A 25 -5.00 9.56 2.60
CA PHE A 25 -6.40 9.80 2.25
C PHE A 25 -7.22 8.55 2.55
N LEU A 26 -8.15 8.63 3.50
CA LEU A 26 -8.93 7.48 3.94
C LEU A 26 -10.25 7.37 3.15
N VAL A 27 -10.56 6.19 2.63
CA VAL A 27 -11.76 5.93 1.83
C VAL A 27 -12.60 4.85 2.47
N GLY A 28 -13.74 5.24 3.03
CA GLY A 28 -14.78 4.34 3.46
C GLY A 28 -15.73 4.00 2.31
N ILE A 29 -16.15 2.75 2.19
CA ILE A 29 -17.13 2.34 1.18
C ILE A 29 -18.39 1.83 1.86
N ARG A 30 -19.51 2.50 1.58
CA ARG A 30 -20.83 2.10 2.01
C ARG A 30 -21.63 1.54 0.84
N ASP A 31 -22.01 0.28 0.92
CA ASP A 31 -22.94 -0.36 -0.02
C ASP A 31 -24.38 -0.34 0.52
N SER A 32 -25.34 -0.85 -0.28
CA SER A 32 -26.75 -0.88 0.06
C SER A 32 -27.07 -1.75 1.30
N LYS A 33 -26.16 -2.63 1.71
CA LYS A 33 -26.31 -3.52 2.87
C LYS A 33 -25.75 -2.91 4.15
N THR A 34 -24.83 -1.96 4.05
CA THR A 34 -24.16 -1.34 5.18
C THR A 34 -25.01 -0.21 5.76
N LYS A 35 -25.40 -0.31 7.02
CA LYS A 35 -26.13 0.75 7.70
C LYS A 35 -25.24 1.98 7.90
N LYS A 36 -25.85 3.17 7.98
CA LYS A 36 -25.10 4.44 8.16
C LYS A 36 -24.23 4.42 9.41
N ALA A 37 -24.78 3.97 10.55
CA ALA A 37 -24.05 3.89 11.82
C ALA A 37 -22.86 2.91 11.75
N GLU A 38 -22.99 1.82 11.00
CA GLU A 38 -21.91 0.86 10.77
C GLU A 38 -20.80 1.48 9.91
N ALA A 39 -21.16 2.17 8.83
CA ALA A 39 -20.18 2.88 8.00
C ALA A 39 -19.42 3.96 8.80
N GLU A 40 -20.09 4.70 9.67
CA GLU A 40 -19.45 5.67 10.57
C GLU A 40 -18.52 5.01 11.58
N SER A 41 -18.89 3.84 12.11
CA SER A 41 -18.03 3.05 13.00
C SER A 41 -16.77 2.55 12.29
N LEU A 42 -16.91 1.98 11.09
CA LEU A 42 -15.78 1.51 10.27
C LEU A 42 -14.85 2.67 9.89
N SER A 43 -15.43 3.84 9.61
CA SER A 43 -14.69 5.05 9.28
C SER A 43 -13.82 5.53 10.46
N LYS A 44 -14.37 5.53 11.67
CA LYS A 44 -13.62 5.86 12.90
C LYS A 44 -12.55 4.82 13.21
N GLU A 45 -12.84 3.54 13.00
CA GLU A 45 -11.88 2.47 13.18
C GLU A 45 -10.71 2.60 12.20
N LEU A 46 -10.99 2.87 10.91
CA LEU A 46 -9.95 3.09 9.91
C LEU A 46 -9.02 4.22 10.30
N LEU A 47 -9.57 5.34 10.78
CA LEU A 47 -8.80 6.48 11.28
C LEU A 47 -7.88 6.06 12.45
N SER A 48 -8.41 5.30 13.42
CA SER A 48 -7.63 4.80 14.55
C SER A 48 -6.52 3.84 14.14
N LEU A 49 -6.79 2.93 13.18
CA LEU A 49 -5.81 2.00 12.64
C LEU A 49 -4.70 2.75 11.89
N SER A 50 -5.05 3.73 11.06
CA SER A 50 -4.08 4.56 10.33
C SER A 50 -3.15 5.30 11.28
N GLY A 51 -3.69 5.94 12.33
CA GLY A 51 -2.88 6.56 13.37
C GLY A 51 -1.99 5.57 14.13
N THR A 52 -2.45 4.33 14.33
CA THR A 52 -1.65 3.27 14.97
C THR A 52 -0.44 2.87 14.12
N LEU A 53 -0.57 2.91 12.79
CA LEU A 53 0.55 2.68 11.86
C LEU A 53 1.47 3.91 11.71
N GLY A 54 1.09 5.06 12.29
CA GLY A 54 1.86 6.30 12.17
C GLY A 54 1.56 7.08 10.90
N LEU A 55 0.41 6.85 10.27
CA LEU A 55 -0.06 7.65 9.13
C LEU A 55 -0.79 8.91 9.62
N ASP A 56 -0.55 10.04 8.95
CA ASP A 56 -1.30 11.28 9.13
C ASP A 56 -2.54 11.27 8.22
N ALA A 57 -3.72 11.08 8.79
CA ALA A 57 -4.97 11.07 8.04
C ALA A 57 -5.40 12.51 7.66
N VAL A 58 -4.94 12.97 6.52
CA VAL A 58 -5.17 14.36 6.04
C VAL A 58 -6.58 14.61 5.52
N ALA A 59 -7.27 13.56 5.08
CA ALA A 59 -8.68 13.63 4.68
C ALA A 59 -9.33 12.25 4.77
N GLN A 60 -10.66 12.24 4.89
CA GLN A 60 -11.47 11.04 4.94
C GLN A 60 -12.78 11.25 4.18
N GLU A 61 -13.15 10.28 3.36
CA GLU A 61 -14.40 10.31 2.60
C GLU A 61 -15.12 8.95 2.67
N THR A 62 -16.44 8.98 2.85
CA THR A 62 -17.28 7.78 2.74
C THR A 62 -18.06 7.81 1.42
N VAL A 63 -17.81 6.83 0.58
CA VAL A 63 -18.43 6.69 -0.74
C VAL A 63 -19.62 5.76 -0.67
N ASN A 64 -20.78 6.21 -1.13
CA ASN A 64 -21.94 5.35 -1.29
C ASN A 64 -21.89 4.69 -2.66
N ILE A 65 -21.85 3.35 -2.69
CA ILE A 65 -21.90 2.58 -3.92
C ILE A 65 -23.21 1.81 -4.01
N ARG A 66 -23.83 1.79 -5.19
CA ARG A 66 -25.01 0.96 -5.46
C ARG A 66 -24.60 -0.43 -5.90
N GLU A 67 -23.57 -0.52 -6.75
CA GLU A 67 -23.03 -1.75 -7.31
C GLU A 67 -21.50 -1.73 -7.23
N LYS A 68 -20.91 -2.92 -7.03
CA LYS A 68 -19.47 -3.10 -7.08
C LYS A 68 -19.02 -3.13 -8.54
N HIS A 69 -18.17 -2.20 -8.91
CA HIS A 69 -17.59 -2.19 -10.25
C HIS A 69 -16.26 -2.96 -10.28
N PRO A 70 -16.03 -3.83 -11.29
CA PRO A 70 -14.82 -4.68 -11.32
C PRO A 70 -13.52 -3.89 -11.29
N GLN A 71 -13.47 -2.72 -11.94
CA GLN A 71 -12.24 -1.97 -12.16
C GLN A 71 -11.71 -1.27 -10.90
N TYR A 72 -12.57 -0.62 -10.13
CA TYR A 72 -12.19 0.18 -8.95
C TYR A 72 -13.00 -0.16 -7.69
N GLY A 73 -13.89 -1.14 -7.74
CA GLY A 73 -14.86 -1.39 -6.67
C GLY A 73 -16.03 -0.38 -6.66
N MET A 74 -15.93 0.68 -7.46
CA MET A 74 -16.93 1.75 -7.65
C MET A 74 -16.90 2.26 -9.09
N GLY A 75 -17.84 3.13 -9.46
CA GLY A 75 -17.89 3.73 -10.81
C GLY A 75 -16.64 4.58 -11.11
N THR A 76 -16.23 4.60 -12.39
CA THR A 76 -15.00 5.29 -12.84
C THR A 76 -14.99 6.78 -12.54
N GLY A 77 -16.12 7.48 -12.68
CA GLY A 77 -16.24 8.90 -12.35
C GLY A 77 -15.99 9.18 -10.88
N LYS A 78 -16.51 8.31 -9.98
CA LYS A 78 -16.25 8.45 -8.53
C LYS A 78 -14.81 8.12 -8.18
N ALA A 79 -14.21 7.15 -8.85
CA ALA A 79 -12.78 6.85 -8.68
C ALA A 79 -11.90 8.04 -9.09
N ALA A 80 -12.20 8.69 -10.22
CA ALA A 80 -11.47 9.87 -10.66
C ALA A 80 -11.63 11.07 -9.69
N GLU A 81 -12.83 11.25 -9.12
CA GLU A 81 -13.08 12.28 -8.10
C GLU A 81 -12.23 12.05 -6.84
N ILE A 82 -12.14 10.81 -6.35
CA ILE A 82 -11.32 10.45 -5.18
C ILE A 82 -9.84 10.67 -5.48
N ALA A 83 -9.35 10.23 -6.65
CA ALA A 83 -7.97 10.45 -7.06
C ALA A 83 -7.62 11.94 -7.12
N GLY A 84 -8.52 12.78 -7.66
CA GLY A 84 -8.38 14.24 -7.67
C GLY A 84 -8.30 14.83 -6.27
N LYS A 85 -9.19 14.42 -5.36
CA LYS A 85 -9.17 14.88 -3.95
C LYS A 85 -7.91 14.45 -3.21
N ALA A 86 -7.42 13.23 -3.44
CA ALA A 86 -6.17 12.76 -2.84
C ALA A 86 -4.98 13.61 -3.31
N ALA A 87 -4.95 14.00 -4.59
CA ALA A 87 -3.94 14.89 -5.14
C ALA A 87 -4.05 16.32 -4.57
N GLU A 88 -5.26 16.87 -4.43
CA GLU A 88 -5.50 18.21 -3.84
C GLU A 88 -4.97 18.32 -2.42
N VAL A 89 -5.14 17.26 -1.61
CA VAL A 89 -4.61 17.23 -0.24
C VAL A 89 -3.18 16.74 -0.17
N GLN A 90 -2.52 16.50 -1.29
CA GLN A 90 -1.15 15.98 -1.36
C GLN A 90 -0.97 14.72 -0.50
N ALA A 91 -1.87 13.75 -0.66
CA ALA A 91 -1.76 12.47 0.02
C ALA A 91 -0.61 11.64 -0.55
N ASP A 92 0.15 11.00 0.33
CA ASP A 92 1.22 10.07 -0.04
C ASP A 92 0.68 8.66 -0.30
N CYS A 93 -0.51 8.34 0.22
CA CYS A 93 -1.19 7.06 -0.02
C CYS A 93 -2.71 7.18 0.13
N ILE A 94 -3.44 6.21 -0.46
CA ILE A 94 -4.88 6.02 -0.23
C ILE A 94 -5.08 4.74 0.60
N VAL A 95 -5.94 4.80 1.61
CA VAL A 95 -6.27 3.66 2.48
C VAL A 95 -7.76 3.36 2.41
N PHE A 96 -8.12 2.13 2.00
CA PHE A 96 -9.50 1.67 1.93
C PHE A 96 -9.93 0.95 3.21
N ASP A 97 -11.19 1.14 3.63
CA ASP A 97 -11.80 0.50 4.82
C ASP A 97 -12.15 -0.98 4.62
N ARG A 98 -11.95 -1.51 3.45
CA ARG A 98 -12.24 -2.91 3.07
C ARG A 98 -11.17 -3.46 2.14
N GLU A 99 -11.20 -4.77 1.97
CA GLU A 99 -10.34 -5.44 1.01
C GLU A 99 -10.65 -5.03 -0.42
N ILE A 100 -9.61 -4.78 -1.20
CA ILE A 100 -9.66 -4.56 -2.65
C ILE A 100 -8.90 -5.68 -3.36
N THR A 101 -9.38 -6.05 -4.55
CA THR A 101 -8.70 -7.09 -5.33
C THR A 101 -7.35 -6.60 -5.85
N PRO A 102 -6.40 -7.50 -6.15
CA PRO A 102 -5.10 -7.12 -6.71
C PRO A 102 -5.21 -6.32 -8.01
N SER A 103 -6.23 -6.58 -8.85
CA SER A 103 -6.49 -5.82 -10.06
C SER A 103 -7.04 -4.42 -9.77
N GLN A 104 -7.90 -4.29 -8.76
CA GLN A 104 -8.41 -2.99 -8.33
C GLN A 104 -7.30 -2.13 -7.75
N GLN A 105 -6.46 -2.68 -6.87
CA GLN A 105 -5.32 -1.98 -6.30
C GLN A 105 -4.43 -1.37 -7.38
N ARG A 106 -4.05 -2.15 -8.38
CA ARG A 106 -3.25 -1.65 -9.51
C ARG A 106 -3.94 -0.59 -10.34
N ASN A 107 -5.25 -0.75 -10.58
CA ASN A 107 -5.99 0.26 -11.32
C ASN A 107 -6.02 1.59 -10.55
N TRP A 108 -6.18 1.53 -9.23
CA TRP A 108 -6.10 2.67 -8.35
C TRP A 108 -4.72 3.32 -8.37
N GLU A 109 -3.65 2.55 -8.20
CA GLU A 109 -2.26 3.05 -8.23
C GLU A 109 -1.91 3.71 -9.58
N LYS A 110 -2.42 3.14 -10.70
CA LYS A 110 -2.29 3.76 -12.02
C LYS A 110 -3.09 5.05 -12.17
N LEU A 111 -4.23 5.17 -11.48
CA LEU A 111 -5.09 6.34 -11.57
C LEU A 111 -4.57 7.51 -10.76
N CYS A 112 -4.04 7.26 -9.57
CA CYS A 112 -3.62 8.30 -8.62
C CYS A 112 -2.11 8.48 -8.50
N ASP A 113 -1.31 7.59 -9.09
CA ASP A 113 0.17 7.57 -9.07
C ASP A 113 0.78 7.58 -7.66
N ILE A 114 0.03 7.10 -6.68
CA ILE A 114 0.45 6.90 -5.28
C ILE A 114 0.08 5.50 -4.80
N PRO A 115 0.77 4.96 -3.78
CA PRO A 115 0.44 3.68 -3.17
C PRO A 115 -1.00 3.62 -2.69
N VAL A 116 -1.63 2.46 -2.88
CA VAL A 116 -2.99 2.19 -2.42
C VAL A 116 -2.98 0.94 -1.58
N ILE A 117 -3.35 1.07 -0.32
CA ILE A 117 -3.42 -0.02 0.64
C ILE A 117 -4.86 -0.26 1.06
N ASP A 118 -5.17 -1.50 1.39
CA ASP A 118 -6.46 -1.86 1.91
C ASP A 118 -6.39 -2.15 3.43
N ARG A 119 -7.56 -2.35 4.04
CA ARG A 119 -7.66 -2.65 5.46
C ARG A 119 -6.81 -3.87 5.87
N GLN A 120 -6.73 -4.89 5.03
CA GLN A 120 -5.97 -6.10 5.36
C GLN A 120 -4.47 -5.81 5.41
N GLU A 121 -3.94 -5.09 4.43
CA GLU A 121 -2.55 -4.67 4.40
C GLU A 121 -2.21 -3.76 5.58
N LEU A 122 -3.08 -2.77 5.89
CA LEU A 122 -2.93 -1.89 7.04
C LEU A 122 -2.79 -2.67 8.36
N ILE A 123 -3.66 -3.67 8.57
CA ILE A 123 -3.63 -4.52 9.77
C ILE A 123 -2.35 -5.38 9.81
N LEU A 124 -1.94 -5.96 8.68
CA LEU A 124 -0.70 -6.75 8.61
C LEU A 124 0.51 -5.90 8.98
N GLN A 125 0.63 -4.68 8.46
CA GLN A 125 1.72 -3.77 8.78
C GLN A 125 1.73 -3.37 10.26
N ILE A 126 0.56 -3.13 10.87
CA ILE A 126 0.45 -2.86 12.32
C ILE A 126 0.96 -4.05 13.14
N PHE A 127 0.59 -5.27 12.78
CA PHE A 127 1.05 -6.47 13.47
C PHE A 127 2.54 -6.70 13.26
N ALA A 128 3.07 -6.47 12.05
CA ALA A 128 4.50 -6.58 11.76
C ALA A 128 5.33 -5.66 12.67
N GLY A 129 4.89 -4.41 12.87
CA GLY A 129 5.55 -3.47 13.77
C GLY A 129 5.45 -3.82 15.27
N ARG A 130 4.50 -4.70 15.65
CA ARG A 130 4.25 -5.08 17.05
C ARG A 130 4.72 -6.48 17.43
N ALA A 131 5.17 -7.29 16.49
CA ALA A 131 5.63 -8.65 16.75
C ALA A 131 6.89 -8.66 17.63
N LYS A 132 6.78 -9.21 18.84
CA LYS A 132 7.89 -9.30 19.79
C LYS A 132 8.49 -10.70 19.88
N THR A 133 7.76 -11.73 19.45
CA THR A 133 8.26 -13.11 19.46
C THR A 133 8.60 -13.57 18.05
N ARG A 134 9.52 -14.51 17.93
CA ARG A 134 9.90 -15.10 16.65
C ARG A 134 8.72 -15.80 15.98
N GLU A 135 7.89 -16.49 16.74
CA GLU A 135 6.70 -17.21 16.28
C GLU A 135 5.67 -16.22 15.71
N ALA A 136 5.39 -15.11 16.42
CA ALA A 136 4.50 -14.07 15.94
C ALA A 136 5.02 -13.44 14.65
N ALA A 137 6.31 -13.12 14.57
CA ALA A 137 6.91 -12.57 13.36
C ALA A 137 6.80 -13.54 12.17
N LEU A 138 7.02 -14.85 12.39
CA LEU A 138 6.87 -15.86 11.34
C LEU A 138 5.44 -15.99 10.85
N GLN A 139 4.45 -15.95 11.76
CA GLN A 139 3.03 -16.01 11.40
C GLN A 139 2.60 -14.79 10.58
N ILE A 140 3.08 -13.60 10.97
CA ILE A 140 2.78 -12.36 10.25
C ILE A 140 3.44 -12.38 8.87
N ASN A 141 4.72 -12.75 8.78
CA ASN A 141 5.41 -12.89 7.50
C ASN A 141 4.70 -13.87 6.57
N LEU A 142 4.19 -14.97 7.10
CA LEU A 142 3.41 -15.92 6.33
C LEU A 142 2.11 -15.29 5.80
N ALA A 143 1.39 -14.54 6.65
CA ALA A 143 0.18 -13.83 6.24
C ALA A 143 0.47 -12.76 5.17
N GLU A 144 1.57 -12.00 5.30
CA GLU A 144 2.04 -11.05 4.30
C GLU A 144 2.38 -11.71 2.96
N LEU A 145 3.01 -12.88 2.99
CA LEU A 145 3.32 -13.64 1.79
C LEU A 145 2.03 -14.10 1.08
N TYR A 146 1.05 -14.63 1.82
CA TYR A 146 -0.24 -15.00 1.24
C TYR A 146 -0.99 -13.79 0.66
N TYR A 147 -0.94 -12.65 1.32
CA TYR A 147 -1.53 -11.41 0.84
C TYR A 147 -0.85 -10.90 -0.43
N SER A 148 0.48 -10.94 -0.48
CA SER A 148 1.28 -10.41 -1.59
C SER A 148 1.29 -11.33 -2.82
N LEU A 149 1.21 -12.65 -2.64
CA LEU A 149 1.32 -13.62 -3.72
C LEU A 149 0.39 -13.35 -4.92
N PRO A 150 -0.95 -13.13 -4.77
CA PRO A 150 -1.83 -12.80 -5.89
C PRO A 150 -1.56 -11.40 -6.46
N ARG A 151 -0.97 -10.50 -5.69
CA ARG A 151 -0.59 -9.14 -6.11
C ARG A 151 0.67 -9.12 -6.95
N LEU A 152 1.64 -9.98 -6.66
CA LEU A 152 2.86 -10.17 -7.48
C LEU A 152 2.52 -10.70 -8.88
N HIS A 153 1.64 -11.67 -8.99
CA HIS A 153 1.28 -12.30 -10.27
C HIS A 153 0.81 -11.28 -11.31
N HIS A 154 0.17 -10.23 -10.88
CA HIS A 154 -0.38 -9.23 -11.78
C HIS A 154 0.59 -8.07 -12.13
N LYS A 155 1.56 -7.77 -11.30
CA LYS A 155 2.54 -6.70 -11.53
C LYS A 155 3.40 -6.97 -12.78
N TYR A 156 3.64 -8.23 -13.11
CA TYR A 156 4.46 -8.65 -14.24
C TYR A 156 3.70 -8.83 -15.57
N ILE A 157 2.40 -9.12 -15.52
CA ILE A 157 1.57 -9.16 -16.72
C ILE A 157 1.50 -7.78 -17.37
N ASP A 158 1.43 -6.72 -16.58
CA ASP A 158 1.41 -5.35 -17.08
C ASP A 158 2.76 -4.90 -17.67
N LEU A 159 3.88 -5.32 -17.09
CA LEU A 159 5.22 -5.06 -17.66
C LEU A 159 5.41 -5.71 -19.03
N ASN A 160 4.84 -6.90 -19.24
CA ASN A 160 4.87 -7.57 -20.54
C ASN A 160 3.94 -6.91 -21.56
N ARG A 161 2.81 -6.33 -21.14
CA ARG A 161 1.91 -5.56 -22.01
C ARG A 161 2.49 -4.20 -22.43
N GLN A 162 3.19 -3.51 -21.54
CA GLN A 162 3.85 -2.23 -21.87
C GLN A 162 5.05 -2.41 -22.80
N ARG A 163 5.72 -3.58 -22.79
CA ARG A 163 6.74 -3.95 -23.74
C ARG A 163 6.21 -4.57 -25.04
N GLY A 164 4.91 -4.61 -25.22
CA GLY A 164 4.25 -5.19 -26.37
C GLY A 164 4.47 -4.42 -27.66
N GLY A 165 5.27 -4.98 -28.47
CA GLY A 165 5.48 -4.58 -29.84
C GLY A 165 6.66 -5.31 -30.45
N ARG A 166 6.42 -6.41 -31.14
CA ARG A 166 7.31 -7.16 -32.02
C ARG A 166 8.18 -8.25 -31.38
N TYR A 167 7.75 -9.45 -31.71
CA TYR A 167 8.52 -10.71 -31.76
C TYR A 167 9.23 -11.21 -30.48
N GLY A 168 8.61 -12.19 -29.86
CA GLY A 168 9.24 -13.44 -29.47
C GLY A 168 10.53 -13.37 -28.65
N THR A 169 10.50 -12.86 -27.43
CA THR A 169 11.39 -13.36 -26.38
C THR A 169 10.56 -13.80 -25.20
N LYS A 170 9.98 -14.97 -25.34
CA LYS A 170 9.56 -15.83 -24.25
C LYS A 170 10.79 -16.04 -23.37
N GLY A 171 10.89 -15.44 -22.22
CA GLY A 171 11.94 -15.91 -21.37
C GLY A 171 12.42 -15.09 -20.18
N SER A 172 12.41 -13.76 -20.16
CA SER A 172 13.02 -13.06 -19.02
C SER A 172 12.06 -12.52 -17.97
N GLY A 173 10.83 -12.22 -18.36
CA GLY A 173 9.82 -11.70 -17.43
C GLY A 173 9.02 -12.81 -16.74
N GLU A 174 8.68 -13.88 -17.47
CA GLU A 174 8.04 -15.09 -16.92
C GLU A 174 8.96 -15.80 -15.93
N THR A 175 10.25 -15.91 -16.24
CA THR A 175 11.25 -16.54 -15.36
C THR A 175 11.45 -15.78 -14.06
N LYS A 176 11.42 -14.47 -14.08
CA LYS A 176 11.58 -13.67 -12.85
C LYS A 176 10.34 -13.78 -11.95
N LEU A 177 9.14 -13.70 -12.53
CA LEU A 177 7.89 -13.89 -11.79
C LEU A 177 7.81 -15.30 -11.19
N GLU A 178 8.13 -16.31 -11.98
CA GLU A 178 8.09 -17.70 -11.53
C GLU A 178 9.13 -17.95 -10.44
N THR A 179 10.29 -17.29 -10.53
CA THR A 179 11.32 -17.32 -9.50
C THR A 179 10.84 -16.62 -8.22
N ASP A 180 10.26 -15.43 -8.32
CA ASP A 180 9.76 -14.67 -7.17
C ASP A 180 8.59 -15.41 -6.51
N ARG A 181 7.66 -15.97 -7.31
CA ARG A 181 6.58 -16.81 -6.81
C ARG A 181 7.11 -18.07 -6.12
N ARG A 182 8.06 -18.76 -6.71
CA ARG A 182 8.67 -19.96 -6.12
C ARG A 182 9.41 -19.65 -4.83
N LEU A 183 10.09 -18.50 -4.75
CA LEU A 183 10.72 -18.04 -3.50
C LEU A 183 9.69 -17.75 -2.41
N VAL A 184 8.56 -17.14 -2.76
CA VAL A 184 7.46 -16.90 -1.82
C VAL A 184 6.84 -18.23 -1.38
N GLU A 185 6.52 -19.12 -2.31
CA GLU A 185 5.99 -20.46 -2.00
C GLU A 185 6.95 -21.29 -1.15
N GLN A 186 8.26 -21.23 -1.41
CA GLN A 186 9.29 -21.90 -0.58
C GLN A 186 9.41 -21.32 0.83
N ARG A 187 9.03 -20.05 1.05
CA ARG A 187 9.00 -19.45 2.40
C ARG A 187 7.73 -19.78 3.16
N ILE A 188 6.69 -20.20 2.45
CA ILE A 188 5.40 -20.64 3.04
C ILE A 188 5.51 -22.07 3.56
N HIS A 189 6.33 -22.92 2.96
CA HIS A 189 6.59 -24.32 3.35
C HIS A 189 7.86 -24.43 4.20
#